data_526f7c13304f8529083c2b168260bad4
#
_entry.id   526f7c13304f8529083c2b168260bad4
#
_cell.length_a   1.000
_cell.length_b   1.000
_cell.length_c   1.000
_cell.angle_alpha   90.00
_cell.angle_beta   90.00
_cell.angle_gamma   90.00
#
_symmetry.space_group_name_H-M   'P 1'
#
loop_
_entity.id
_entity.type
_entity.pdbx_description
1 polymer ?
#
loop_
_entity_poly.entity_id
_entity_poly.type
_entity_poly.pdbx_seq_one_letter_code
_entity_poly.pdbx_strand_id
1 'polypeptide(L)'
;MYKEVIKQYDEVTEFINLDSNIRERLKLPQRALTVTFPFRRDEYDEVETVIGYRVQHVLSMGPTKGGIRYASNVNLGEVTALAILMSWKSAIVGLPYGGAKGGVAIDPTPLSKQEKQRVTRRYTAELLPVIGVDKDIPGPDLGTDEQTMAWIMDTYSNFVGSPQPGIVTGKPASLGGSITRREATGRGVVAIAN
;
A
#
# COMPACT_ATOMS: atom_id res chain seq x y z
N MET A 1 16.39 -5.66 -2.94
CA MET A 1 15.01 -6.18 -2.71
C MET A 1 14.32 -6.65 -4.00
N TYR A 2 14.04 -5.82 -5.04
CA TYR A 2 13.30 -6.27 -6.23
C TYR A 2 13.93 -7.50 -6.91
N LYS A 3 15.22 -7.43 -7.22
CA LYS A 3 15.96 -8.55 -7.85
C LYS A 3 15.92 -9.83 -7.00
N GLU A 4 15.94 -9.71 -5.70
CA GLU A 4 15.89 -10.84 -4.76
C GLU A 4 14.51 -11.50 -4.77
N VAL A 5 13.44 -10.69 -4.76
CA VAL A 5 12.06 -11.22 -4.84
C VAL A 5 11.83 -11.94 -6.17
N ILE A 6 12.31 -11.40 -7.28
CA ILE A 6 12.21 -12.05 -8.59
C ILE A 6 13.02 -13.36 -8.62
N LYS A 7 14.23 -13.35 -8.05
CA LYS A 7 15.04 -14.58 -7.94
C LYS A 7 14.32 -15.65 -7.12
N GLN A 8 13.78 -15.29 -5.95
CA GLN A 8 13.00 -16.20 -5.12
C GLN A 8 11.77 -16.73 -5.86
N TYR A 9 11.08 -15.86 -6.62
CA TYR A 9 9.95 -16.26 -7.46
C TYR A 9 10.38 -17.31 -8.48
N ASP A 10 11.46 -17.07 -9.22
CA ASP A 10 11.95 -17.98 -10.24
C ASP A 10 12.35 -19.35 -9.65
N GLU A 11 13.05 -19.36 -8.52
CA GLU A 11 13.43 -20.59 -7.80
C GLU A 11 12.22 -21.40 -7.34
N VAL A 12 11.21 -20.74 -6.73
CA VAL A 12 10.01 -21.43 -6.22
C VAL A 12 9.16 -21.96 -7.37
N THR A 13 8.97 -21.18 -8.43
CA THR A 13 8.14 -21.60 -9.57
C THR A 13 8.77 -22.75 -10.36
N GLU A 14 10.09 -22.81 -10.42
CA GLU A 14 10.82 -23.95 -10.97
C GLU A 14 10.66 -25.19 -10.08
N PHE A 15 10.84 -25.04 -8.78
CA PHE A 15 10.70 -26.14 -7.82
C PHE A 15 9.32 -26.81 -7.86
N ILE A 16 8.24 -26.02 -7.96
CA ILE A 16 6.86 -26.53 -8.04
C ILE A 16 6.45 -26.90 -9.47
N ASN A 17 7.34 -26.80 -10.45
CA ASN A 17 7.09 -27.04 -11.88
C ASN A 17 5.83 -26.30 -12.39
N LEU A 18 5.75 -25.00 -12.06
CA LEU A 18 4.61 -24.15 -12.45
C LEU A 18 4.58 -23.97 -13.98
N ASP A 19 3.39 -24.06 -14.57
CA ASP A 19 3.18 -23.79 -16.00
C ASP A 19 3.81 -22.45 -16.41
N SER A 20 4.54 -22.47 -17.55
CA SER A 20 5.33 -21.33 -18.00
C SER A 20 4.49 -20.07 -18.30
N ASN A 21 3.26 -20.23 -18.79
CA ASN A 21 2.37 -19.09 -19.05
C ASN A 21 1.85 -18.47 -17.77
N ILE A 22 1.57 -19.29 -16.77
CA ILE A 22 1.18 -18.82 -15.43
C ILE A 22 2.36 -18.12 -14.77
N ARG A 23 3.56 -18.72 -14.88
CA ARG A 23 4.81 -18.14 -14.37
C ARG A 23 5.05 -16.73 -14.91
N GLU A 24 4.96 -16.54 -16.22
CA GLU A 24 5.16 -15.22 -16.83
C GLU A 24 4.09 -14.19 -16.39
N ARG A 25 2.83 -14.60 -16.29
CA ARG A 25 1.74 -13.72 -15.85
C ARG A 25 1.86 -13.23 -14.42
N LEU A 26 2.41 -14.04 -13.53
CA LEU A 26 2.53 -13.73 -12.10
C LEU A 26 3.87 -13.10 -11.72
N LYS A 27 4.79 -12.98 -12.65
CA LYS A 27 6.13 -12.44 -12.42
C LYS A 27 6.15 -10.92 -12.26
N LEU A 28 5.29 -10.22 -13.01
CA LEU A 28 5.25 -8.76 -13.07
C LEU A 28 3.92 -8.21 -12.58
N PRO A 29 3.91 -7.00 -12.00
CA PRO A 29 2.67 -6.35 -11.60
C PRO A 29 1.83 -5.98 -12.81
N GLN A 30 0.51 -6.11 -12.67
CA GLN A 30 -0.44 -5.78 -13.74
C GLN A 30 -0.64 -4.27 -13.90
N ARG A 31 -0.36 -3.49 -12.85
CA ARG A 31 -0.47 -2.03 -12.90
C ARG A 31 0.54 -1.37 -11.96
N ALA A 32 1.18 -0.31 -12.45
CA ALA A 32 2.01 0.58 -11.66
C ALA A 32 1.64 2.03 -11.99
N LEU A 33 1.37 2.81 -10.94
CA LEU A 33 1.11 4.24 -11.01
C LEU A 33 2.25 4.97 -10.33
N THR A 34 2.83 5.93 -11.02
CA THR A 34 3.77 6.91 -10.47
C THR A 34 3.14 8.29 -10.58
N VAL A 35 3.12 9.02 -9.50
CA VAL A 35 2.56 10.37 -9.42
C VAL A 35 3.59 11.33 -8.84
N THR A 36 3.52 12.56 -9.29
CA THR A 36 4.30 13.66 -8.71
C THR A 36 3.36 14.78 -8.30
N PHE A 37 3.60 15.36 -7.16
CA PHE A 37 2.77 16.47 -6.69
C PHE A 37 3.61 17.49 -5.91
N PRO A 38 3.23 18.79 -5.99
CA PRO A 38 3.89 19.82 -5.23
C PRO A 38 3.54 19.70 -3.75
N PHE A 39 4.54 19.91 -2.91
CA PHE A 39 4.41 20.02 -1.47
C PHE A 39 5.15 21.26 -0.98
N ARG A 40 4.56 21.97 -0.02
CA ARG A 40 5.15 23.11 0.66
C ARG A 40 4.90 22.98 2.15
N ARG A 41 5.96 23.12 2.95
CA ARG A 41 5.86 23.02 4.41
C ARG A 41 5.15 24.22 5.01
N ASP A 42 5.58 25.42 4.58
CA ASP A 42 5.00 26.71 4.98
C ASP A 42 4.72 27.56 3.74
N GLU A 43 3.95 28.63 3.87
CA GLU A 43 3.64 29.56 2.78
C GLU A 43 4.88 30.30 2.25
N TYR A 44 5.93 30.40 3.07
CA TYR A 44 7.19 31.08 2.74
C TYR A 44 8.27 30.10 2.23
N ASP A 45 8.06 28.78 2.32
CA ASP A 45 9.01 27.78 1.86
C ASP A 45 8.97 27.60 0.34
N GLU A 46 10.07 27.10 -0.21
CA GLU A 46 10.10 26.64 -1.59
C GLU A 46 9.20 25.42 -1.80
N VAL A 47 8.69 25.26 -3.01
CA VAL A 47 7.89 24.09 -3.40
C VAL A 47 8.81 22.92 -3.65
N GLU A 48 8.64 21.85 -2.90
CA GLU A 48 9.25 20.55 -3.15
C GLU A 48 8.37 19.71 -4.06
N THR A 49 8.95 18.95 -4.98
CA THR A 49 8.21 17.94 -5.75
C THR A 49 8.35 16.59 -5.07
N VAL A 50 7.23 16.03 -4.64
CA VAL A 50 7.16 14.74 -3.98
C VAL A 50 6.72 13.67 -4.98
N ILE A 51 7.34 12.49 -4.91
CA ILE A 51 7.01 11.35 -5.77
C ILE A 51 6.25 10.31 -4.97
N GLY A 52 5.13 9.86 -5.50
CA GLY A 52 4.32 8.77 -4.95
C GLY A 52 4.16 7.61 -5.93
N TYR A 53 3.97 6.41 -5.38
CA TYR A 53 3.82 5.17 -6.15
C TYR A 53 2.64 4.37 -5.64
N ARG A 54 1.90 3.70 -6.55
CA ARG A 54 0.97 2.62 -6.22
C ARG A 54 1.13 1.49 -7.22
N VAL A 55 1.46 0.30 -6.75
CA VAL A 55 1.64 -0.90 -7.57
C VAL A 55 0.59 -1.93 -7.19
N GLN A 56 -0.07 -2.52 -8.18
CA GLN A 56 -1.07 -3.57 -8.06
C GLN A 56 -0.55 -4.79 -8.81
N HIS A 57 -0.29 -5.89 -8.07
CA HIS A 57 0.37 -7.06 -8.63
C HIS A 57 -0.61 -7.98 -9.36
N VAL A 58 -1.59 -8.56 -8.66
CA VAL A 58 -2.57 -9.49 -9.23
C VAL A 58 -3.98 -8.95 -9.02
N LEU A 59 -4.68 -8.63 -10.10
CA LEU A 59 -6.04 -8.06 -10.06
C LEU A 59 -7.15 -9.14 -10.13
N SER A 60 -6.81 -10.38 -10.48
CA SER A 60 -7.78 -11.47 -10.68
C SER A 60 -8.13 -12.25 -9.41
N MET A 61 -7.44 -12.01 -8.30
CA MET A 61 -7.70 -12.68 -7.02
C MET A 61 -8.76 -11.98 -6.14
N GLY A 62 -9.29 -10.88 -6.61
CA GLY A 62 -10.16 -9.96 -5.86
C GLY A 62 -9.52 -8.57 -5.75
N PRO A 63 -10.04 -7.69 -4.90
CA PRO A 63 -9.44 -6.38 -4.68
C PRO A 63 -7.97 -6.50 -4.30
N THR A 64 -7.13 -5.61 -4.82
CA THR A 64 -5.74 -5.58 -4.36
C THR A 64 -5.64 -4.96 -2.96
N LYS A 65 -4.69 -5.43 -2.16
CA LYS A 65 -4.52 -5.04 -0.76
C LYS A 65 -3.06 -4.80 -0.44
N GLY A 66 -2.75 -3.63 0.15
CA GLY A 66 -1.39 -3.36 0.60
C GLY A 66 -1.21 -2.02 1.29
N GLY A 67 -0.16 -1.92 2.11
CA GLY A 67 0.18 -0.74 2.89
C GLY A 67 0.71 0.42 2.05
N ILE A 68 0.70 1.61 2.64
CA ILE A 68 1.34 2.81 2.12
C ILE A 68 2.51 3.16 3.03
N ARG A 69 3.72 3.25 2.46
CA ARG A 69 4.97 3.57 3.15
C ARG A 69 5.38 5.01 2.92
N TYR A 70 5.77 5.71 3.99
CA TYR A 70 6.46 6.99 3.89
C TYR A 70 7.90 6.83 4.36
N ALA A 71 8.84 6.99 3.45
CA ALA A 71 10.26 7.01 3.72
C ALA A 71 11.00 7.69 2.56
N SER A 72 12.11 8.36 2.84
CA SER A 72 12.89 9.09 1.84
C SER A 72 13.44 8.22 0.70
N ASN A 73 13.68 6.94 0.99
CA ASN A 73 14.24 5.97 0.04
C ASN A 73 13.20 5.17 -0.76
N VAL A 74 11.90 5.46 -0.59
CA VAL A 74 10.83 4.80 -1.36
C VAL A 74 11.05 4.98 -2.86
N ASN A 75 11.00 3.89 -3.61
CA ASN A 75 11.16 3.88 -5.05
C ASN A 75 10.28 2.79 -5.69
N LEU A 76 10.09 2.90 -7.00
CA LEU A 76 9.21 1.98 -7.74
C LEU A 76 9.61 0.51 -7.59
N GLY A 77 10.92 0.20 -7.60
CA GLY A 77 11.42 -1.17 -7.46
C GLY A 77 11.08 -1.78 -6.10
N GLU A 78 11.25 -1.03 -5.01
CA GLU A 78 10.87 -1.46 -3.66
C GLU A 78 9.36 -1.68 -3.55
N VAL A 79 8.57 -0.73 -4.02
CA VAL A 79 7.09 -0.81 -3.97
C VAL A 79 6.59 -2.00 -4.81
N THR A 80 7.21 -2.26 -5.96
CA THR A 80 6.90 -3.43 -6.80
C THR A 80 7.19 -4.74 -6.07
N ALA A 81 8.37 -4.89 -5.48
CA ALA A 81 8.73 -6.06 -4.71
C ALA A 81 7.74 -6.34 -3.57
N LEU A 82 7.39 -5.31 -2.83
CA LEU A 82 6.44 -5.42 -1.72
C LEU A 82 5.01 -5.74 -2.18
N ALA A 83 4.59 -5.26 -3.36
CA ALA A 83 3.28 -5.61 -3.94
C ALA A 83 3.21 -7.10 -4.31
N ILE A 84 4.29 -7.67 -4.88
CA ILE A 84 4.43 -9.10 -5.17
C ILE A 84 4.31 -9.91 -3.88
N LEU A 85 5.08 -9.56 -2.85
CA LEU A 85 5.04 -10.21 -1.54
C LEU A 85 3.66 -10.15 -0.89
N MET A 86 2.89 -9.08 -1.10
CA MET A 86 1.53 -8.98 -0.60
C MET A 86 0.57 -9.96 -1.28
N SER A 87 0.75 -10.28 -2.58
CA SER A 87 -0.02 -11.34 -3.24
C SER A 87 0.29 -12.70 -2.63
N TRP A 88 1.56 -13.02 -2.43
CA TRP A 88 1.97 -14.29 -1.81
C TRP A 88 1.42 -14.40 -0.38
N LYS A 89 1.53 -13.33 0.40
CA LYS A 89 1.01 -13.28 1.77
C LYS A 89 -0.49 -13.61 1.82
N SER A 90 -1.29 -13.04 0.93
CA SER A 90 -2.73 -13.31 0.87
C SER A 90 -3.02 -14.74 0.41
N ALA A 91 -2.30 -15.22 -0.61
CA ALA A 91 -2.47 -16.55 -1.17
C ALA A 91 -2.14 -17.67 -0.15
N ILE A 92 -1.04 -17.53 0.61
CA ILE A 92 -0.62 -18.53 1.62
C ILE A 92 -1.71 -18.78 2.66
N VAL A 93 -2.46 -17.75 3.04
CA VAL A 93 -3.54 -17.88 4.04
C VAL A 93 -4.95 -17.97 3.42
N GLY A 94 -5.03 -18.17 2.10
CA GLY A 94 -6.28 -18.36 1.38
C GLY A 94 -7.21 -17.15 1.33
N LEU A 95 -6.66 -15.93 1.47
CA LEU A 95 -7.46 -14.70 1.38
C LEU A 95 -7.68 -14.27 -0.08
N PRO A 96 -8.90 -13.86 -0.47
CA PRO A 96 -9.25 -13.48 -1.83
C PRO A 96 -8.82 -12.04 -2.15
N TYR A 97 -7.53 -11.75 -2.00
CA TYR A 97 -6.95 -10.44 -2.28
C TYR A 97 -5.72 -10.57 -3.16
N GLY A 98 -5.66 -9.73 -4.20
CA GLY A 98 -4.41 -9.47 -4.88
C GLY A 98 -3.47 -8.62 -4.01
N GLY A 99 -2.20 -8.59 -4.36
CA GLY A 99 -1.21 -7.75 -3.67
C GLY A 99 -1.14 -6.36 -4.25
N ALA A 100 -1.07 -5.37 -3.38
CA ALA A 100 -0.69 -4.01 -3.73
C ALA A 100 0.32 -3.44 -2.74
N LYS A 101 0.98 -2.39 -3.15
CA LYS A 101 1.83 -1.56 -2.30
C LYS A 101 1.82 -0.13 -2.80
N GLY A 102 1.81 0.81 -1.86
CA GLY A 102 2.01 2.23 -2.14
C GLY A 102 3.17 2.80 -1.34
N GLY A 103 3.58 3.98 -1.71
CA GLY A 103 4.56 4.73 -0.94
C GLY A 103 4.76 6.13 -1.48
N VAL A 104 5.26 6.98 -0.61
CA VAL A 104 5.65 8.36 -0.93
C VAL A 104 7.10 8.53 -0.50
N ALA A 105 7.93 9.04 -1.43
CA ALA A 105 9.34 9.31 -1.20
C ALA A 105 9.51 10.60 -0.37
N ILE A 106 9.21 10.52 0.92
CA ILE A 106 9.31 11.63 1.88
C ILE A 106 9.69 11.08 3.26
N ASP A 107 10.58 11.76 3.96
CA ASP A 107 10.85 11.47 5.37
C ASP A 107 9.68 11.98 6.22
N PRO A 108 8.92 11.11 6.90
CA PRO A 108 7.81 11.52 7.73
C PRO A 108 8.24 12.08 9.10
N THR A 109 9.51 11.89 9.50
CA THR A 109 10.01 12.23 10.84
C THR A 109 9.95 13.73 11.15
N PRO A 110 10.42 14.61 10.23
CA PRO A 110 10.38 16.07 10.47
C PRO A 110 9.01 16.69 10.16
N LEU A 111 8.04 15.92 9.64
CA LEU A 111 6.73 16.45 9.27
C LEU A 111 5.85 16.66 10.50
N SER A 112 5.30 17.85 10.65
CA SER A 112 4.19 18.12 11.56
C SER A 112 2.96 17.30 11.15
N LYS A 113 2.01 17.15 12.08
CA LYS A 113 0.74 16.48 11.81
C LYS A 113 -0.02 17.10 10.62
N GLN A 114 0.02 18.42 10.49
CA GLN A 114 -0.66 19.14 9.41
C GLN A 114 0.03 18.90 8.06
N GLU A 115 1.36 18.91 8.02
CA GLU A 115 2.13 18.62 6.81
C GLU A 115 1.90 17.18 6.35
N LYS A 116 1.97 16.22 7.27
CA LYS A 116 1.66 14.81 6.97
C LYS A 116 0.23 14.64 6.45
N GLN A 117 -0.74 15.39 7.00
CA GLN A 117 -2.12 15.40 6.49
C GLN A 117 -2.19 15.93 5.06
N ARG A 118 -1.53 17.05 4.75
CA ARG A 118 -1.51 17.62 3.38
C ARG A 118 -0.93 16.65 2.37
N VAL A 119 0.24 16.07 2.67
CA VAL A 119 0.87 15.04 1.82
C VAL A 119 -0.08 13.85 1.60
N THR A 120 -0.69 13.35 2.67
CA THR A 120 -1.60 12.20 2.60
C THR A 120 -2.83 12.48 1.75
N ARG A 121 -3.48 13.63 1.96
CA ARG A 121 -4.66 14.01 1.18
C ARG A 121 -4.32 14.24 -0.29
N ARG A 122 -3.18 14.88 -0.57
CA ARG A 122 -2.74 15.09 -1.95
C ARG A 122 -2.41 13.77 -2.65
N TYR A 123 -1.63 12.90 -2.00
CA TYR A 123 -1.35 11.58 -2.53
C TYR A 123 -2.63 10.75 -2.75
N THR A 124 -3.58 10.79 -1.81
CA THR A 124 -4.87 10.10 -1.95
C THR A 124 -5.63 10.59 -3.18
N ALA A 125 -5.66 11.90 -3.44
CA ALA A 125 -6.31 12.46 -4.62
C ALA A 125 -5.74 11.90 -5.93
N GLU A 126 -4.42 11.70 -6.00
CA GLU A 126 -3.77 11.08 -7.16
C GLU A 126 -4.11 9.57 -7.30
N LEU A 127 -4.45 8.89 -6.19
CA LEU A 127 -4.80 7.48 -6.21
C LEU A 127 -6.28 7.21 -6.56
N LEU A 128 -7.17 8.19 -6.53
CA LEU A 128 -8.61 8.02 -6.74
C LEU A 128 -8.98 7.14 -7.96
N PRO A 129 -8.29 7.23 -9.11
CA PRO A 129 -8.62 6.39 -10.26
C PRO A 129 -8.41 4.89 -10.05
N VAL A 130 -7.50 4.52 -9.15
CA VAL A 130 -7.04 3.13 -8.99
C VAL A 130 -7.46 2.47 -7.67
N ILE A 131 -7.76 3.23 -6.62
CA ILE A 131 -8.24 2.70 -5.33
C ILE A 131 -9.77 2.58 -5.29
N GLY A 132 -10.27 1.74 -4.42
CA GLY A 132 -11.72 1.53 -4.23
C GLY A 132 -11.97 0.30 -3.37
N VAL A 133 -13.15 0.23 -2.73
CA VAL A 133 -13.53 -0.87 -1.84
C VAL A 133 -13.51 -2.23 -2.55
N ASP A 134 -13.81 -2.25 -3.86
CA ASP A 134 -13.82 -3.44 -4.70
C ASP A 134 -12.65 -3.48 -5.70
N LYS A 135 -11.68 -2.56 -5.59
CA LYS A 135 -10.55 -2.43 -6.53
C LYS A 135 -9.21 -2.60 -5.85
N ASP A 136 -8.92 -1.73 -4.88
CA ASP A 136 -7.62 -1.66 -4.21
C ASP A 136 -7.78 -0.96 -2.86
N ILE A 137 -7.43 -1.65 -1.80
CA ILE A 137 -7.67 -1.23 -0.41
C ILE A 137 -6.33 -0.93 0.26
N PRO A 138 -5.98 0.35 0.49
CA PRO A 138 -4.81 0.73 1.25
C PRO A 138 -4.85 0.30 2.72
N GLY A 139 -3.68 0.26 3.34
CA GLY A 139 -3.50 0.03 4.77
C GLY A 139 -2.26 0.74 5.27
N PRO A 140 -1.98 0.74 6.59
CA PRO A 140 -0.78 1.35 7.13
C PRO A 140 0.47 0.50 6.89
N ASP A 141 1.62 1.17 6.82
CA ASP A 141 2.96 0.60 6.75
C ASP A 141 3.96 1.55 7.45
N LEU A 142 5.25 1.36 7.24
CA LEU A 142 6.29 2.24 7.78
C LEU A 142 6.00 3.71 7.48
N GLY A 143 6.10 4.57 8.48
CA GLY A 143 5.87 6.01 8.36
C GLY A 143 4.40 6.45 8.30
N THR A 144 3.45 5.50 8.28
CA THR A 144 2.01 5.77 8.32
C THR A 144 1.34 5.06 9.50
N ASP A 145 0.17 5.54 9.89
CA ASP A 145 -0.55 5.12 11.09
C ASP A 145 -2.07 5.15 10.92
N GLU A 146 -2.80 4.89 12.00
CA GLU A 146 -4.27 4.94 12.03
C GLU A 146 -4.82 6.29 11.60
N GLN A 147 -4.15 7.39 11.98
CA GLN A 147 -4.56 8.75 11.62
C GLN A 147 -4.36 9.01 10.12
N THR A 148 -3.28 8.50 9.54
CA THR A 148 -3.04 8.56 8.10
C THR A 148 -4.15 7.84 7.33
N MET A 149 -4.57 6.68 7.80
CA MET A 149 -5.68 5.93 7.21
C MET A 149 -7.02 6.68 7.32
N ALA A 150 -7.24 7.36 8.43
CA ALA A 150 -8.43 8.21 8.61
C ALA A 150 -8.47 9.35 7.57
N TRP A 151 -7.34 9.99 7.28
CA TRP A 151 -7.28 11.03 6.26
C TRP A 151 -7.51 10.49 4.83
N ILE A 152 -7.00 9.29 4.53
CA ILE A 152 -7.28 8.63 3.24
C ILE A 152 -8.78 8.35 3.10
N MET A 153 -9.39 7.76 4.13
CA MET A 153 -10.83 7.46 4.14
C MET A 153 -11.68 8.71 3.96
N ASP A 154 -11.37 9.77 4.71
CA ASP A 154 -12.08 11.04 4.63
C ASP A 154 -11.94 11.68 3.23
N THR A 155 -10.72 11.73 2.68
CA THR A 155 -10.48 12.30 1.35
C THR A 155 -11.22 11.53 0.26
N TYR A 156 -11.16 10.20 0.29
CA TYR A 156 -11.88 9.35 -0.66
C TYR A 156 -13.39 9.50 -0.53
N SER A 157 -13.91 9.47 0.71
CA SER A 157 -15.37 9.62 0.98
C SER A 157 -15.91 10.96 0.49
N ASN A 158 -15.17 12.05 0.69
CA ASN A 158 -15.56 13.37 0.18
C ASN A 158 -15.60 13.40 -1.36
N PHE A 159 -14.64 12.71 -2.01
CA PHE A 159 -14.59 12.65 -3.47
C PHE A 159 -15.78 11.87 -4.06
N VAL A 160 -16.16 10.74 -3.46
CA VAL A 160 -17.30 9.93 -3.94
C VAL A 160 -18.64 10.42 -3.41
N GLY A 161 -18.67 11.39 -2.50
CA GLY A 161 -19.89 12.00 -1.96
C GLY A 161 -20.64 11.13 -0.94
N SER A 162 -20.02 10.07 -0.42
CA SER A 162 -20.65 9.21 0.60
C SER A 162 -19.58 8.54 1.48
N PRO A 163 -19.88 8.22 2.76
CA PRO A 163 -18.93 7.53 3.64
C PRO A 163 -18.50 6.18 3.07
N GLN A 164 -17.19 5.97 2.98
CA GLN A 164 -16.56 4.73 2.44
C GLN A 164 -15.61 4.10 3.46
N PRO A 165 -16.10 3.57 4.59
CA PRO A 165 -15.22 3.01 5.62
C PRO A 165 -14.44 1.78 5.14
N GLY A 166 -14.91 1.08 4.11
CA GLY A 166 -14.22 -0.07 3.51
C GLY A 166 -12.99 0.27 2.69
N ILE A 167 -12.75 1.56 2.36
CA ILE A 167 -11.63 1.96 1.49
C ILE A 167 -10.26 1.70 2.09
N VAL A 168 -10.13 1.66 3.39
CA VAL A 168 -8.85 1.44 4.11
C VAL A 168 -9.02 0.43 5.24
N THR A 169 -7.91 -0.24 5.56
CA THR A 169 -7.77 -0.98 6.82
C THR A 169 -6.82 -0.25 7.76
N GLY A 170 -6.84 -0.61 9.06
CA GLY A 170 -5.95 0.00 10.05
C GLY A 170 -6.33 1.43 10.45
N LYS A 171 -7.56 1.86 10.15
CA LYS A 171 -8.14 3.09 10.67
C LYS A 171 -8.53 2.96 12.13
N PRO A 172 -8.74 4.06 12.87
CA PRO A 172 -9.18 4.03 14.27
C PRO A 172 -10.46 3.22 14.48
N ALA A 173 -10.59 2.56 15.63
CA ALA A 173 -11.79 1.79 15.99
C ALA A 173 -13.06 2.65 15.95
N SER A 174 -12.99 3.91 16.37
CA SER A 174 -14.08 4.89 16.31
C SER A 174 -14.60 5.18 14.90
N LEU A 175 -13.79 4.87 13.88
CA LEU A 175 -14.15 4.98 12.46
C LEU A 175 -14.46 3.62 11.80
N GLY A 176 -14.78 2.60 12.60
CA GLY A 176 -15.06 1.24 12.13
C GLY A 176 -13.80 0.41 11.89
N GLY A 177 -12.68 0.74 12.52
CA GLY A 177 -11.47 -0.08 12.52
C GLY A 177 -11.59 -1.34 13.38
N SER A 178 -10.82 -2.38 13.09
CA SER A 178 -10.76 -3.61 13.89
C SER A 178 -9.98 -3.36 15.19
N ILE A 179 -10.57 -3.73 16.33
CA ILE A 179 -9.97 -3.58 17.67
C ILE A 179 -8.65 -4.35 17.79
N THR A 180 -8.57 -5.54 17.21
CA THR A 180 -7.40 -6.43 17.29
C THR A 180 -6.25 -6.04 16.37
N ARG A 181 -6.43 -5.06 15.47
CA ARG A 181 -5.44 -4.71 14.44
C ARG A 181 -4.07 -4.33 15.00
N ARG A 182 -4.03 -3.60 16.11
CA ARG A 182 -2.78 -3.15 16.75
C ARG A 182 -1.85 -4.31 17.10
N GLU A 183 -2.41 -5.42 17.57
CA GLU A 183 -1.67 -6.58 18.07
C GLU A 183 -1.52 -7.68 17.02
N ALA A 184 -2.31 -7.64 15.93
CA ALA A 184 -2.43 -8.75 14.99
C ALA A 184 -1.09 -9.19 14.39
N THR A 185 -0.20 -8.27 14.04
CA THR A 185 1.11 -8.60 13.47
C THR A 185 1.99 -9.31 14.51
N GLY A 186 2.12 -8.73 15.71
CA GLY A 186 2.92 -9.33 16.77
C GLY A 186 2.37 -10.67 17.24
N ARG A 187 1.05 -10.80 17.40
CA ARG A 187 0.39 -12.08 17.74
C ARG A 187 0.63 -13.14 16.67
N GLY A 188 0.55 -12.76 15.39
CA GLY A 188 0.83 -13.70 14.29
C GLY A 188 2.28 -14.20 14.29
N VAL A 189 3.25 -13.32 14.55
CA VAL A 189 4.66 -13.71 14.68
C VAL A 189 4.85 -14.68 15.83
N VAL A 190 4.29 -14.39 17.01
CA VAL A 190 4.39 -15.27 18.18
C VAL A 190 3.73 -16.63 17.92
N ALA A 191 2.57 -16.63 17.25
CA ALA A 191 1.87 -17.89 16.93
C ALA A 191 2.64 -18.82 15.98
N ILE A 192 3.51 -18.28 15.14
CA ILE A 192 4.36 -19.09 14.23
C ILE A 192 5.68 -19.49 14.91
N ALA A 193 6.16 -18.70 15.87
CA ALA A 193 7.42 -18.97 16.58
C ALA A 193 7.30 -20.03 17.69
N ASN A 194 6.08 -20.32 18.15
CA ASN A 194 5.78 -21.39 19.13
C ASN A 194 5.44 -22.71 18.43
#